data_ef400d0a642d5bacb0367aa05d82ca07
#
_entry.id   ef400d0a642d5bacb0367aa05d82ca07
#
_cell.length_a   1.000
_cell.length_b   1.000
_cell.length_c   1.000
_cell.angle_alpha   90.00
_cell.angle_beta   90.00
_cell.angle_gamma   90.00
#
_symmetry.space_group_name_H-M   'P 1'
#
loop_
_entity.id
_entity.type
_entity.pdbx_description
1 polymer ?
#
loop_
_entity_poly.entity_id
_entity_poly.type
_entity_poly.pdbx_seq_one_letter_code
_entity_poly.pdbx_strand_id
1 'polypeptide(L)'
;MEDIQQFLSDRVLMRYNLVTHQTEVHWLTDFGDDLQQIPQWERINDRIENTLWKELSKEKPVRMRDLQYVIGSDYVPAYHPFRFYLEHLLPWTEEQGDNIMELSLSVNVKGDSDEQFLFAEYLKKWLVAMVASWMDDRVVNNVMLVLIGPQGAYKTTWFAHLLPPQLREYFYTKTNSGMVSKDDLLTLSQYGLMCWEELDSMQLKELNKLKAVMTMPSINERAAYAHYHENRPHLASFCGTGNNVQFLSDPTGTRRWLPFEVENIDSPMSSPFNYEGIYSQAYALYRQGFRYWFDRNEILRLSQHNQQFETARSEHELIDEYFRQPVGIEGGEYLPASVILQLVGGTNMKDINATKLGRALTAMGFESKMTRGIRRYRVVRRSTSEMQQHRQLQNVDLESGGVVE
;
A
#
# COMPACT_ATOMS: atom_id res chain seq x y z
N MET A 1 20.20 34.75 20.84
CA MET A 1 20.03 33.43 20.20
C MET A 1 21.02 32.42 20.77
N GLU A 2 22.30 32.73 20.84
CA GLU A 2 23.33 31.85 21.41
C GLU A 2 23.00 31.37 22.85
N ASP A 3 22.48 32.24 23.68
CA ASP A 3 22.06 31.89 25.05
C ASP A 3 20.91 30.86 25.07
N ILE A 4 20.01 30.91 24.10
CA ILE A 4 18.92 29.94 23.98
C ILE A 4 19.48 28.57 23.54
N GLN A 5 20.41 28.59 22.61
CA GLN A 5 21.07 27.37 22.12
C GLN A 5 21.86 26.70 23.24
N GLN A 6 22.64 27.49 24.03
CA GLN A 6 23.38 26.96 25.17
C GLN A 6 22.44 26.37 26.23
N PHE A 7 21.37 27.08 26.57
CA PHE A 7 20.36 26.60 27.52
C PHE A 7 19.76 25.27 27.07
N LEU A 8 19.43 25.15 25.76
CA LEU A 8 18.85 23.90 25.19
C LEU A 8 19.89 22.79 25.25
N SER A 9 21.12 23.01 24.79
CA SER A 9 22.18 22.00 24.77
C SER A 9 22.51 21.42 26.13
N ASP A 10 22.34 22.23 27.23
CA ASP A 10 22.60 21.80 28.58
C ASP A 10 21.48 20.92 29.18
N ARG A 11 20.31 20.88 28.56
CA ARG A 11 19.10 20.24 29.13
C ARG A 11 18.47 19.17 28.27
N VAL A 12 18.57 19.29 26.93
CA VAL A 12 17.91 18.40 26.01
C VAL A 12 18.79 18.10 24.80
N LEU A 13 18.69 16.88 24.31
CA LEU A 13 19.04 16.56 22.91
C LEU A 13 17.83 16.80 22.05
N MET A 14 18.04 17.35 20.86
CA MET A 14 16.98 17.60 19.90
C MET A 14 17.34 17.01 18.53
N ARG A 15 16.33 16.58 17.80
CA ARG A 15 16.44 16.18 16.40
C ARG A 15 15.16 16.53 15.64
N TYR A 16 15.29 16.93 14.39
CA TYR A 16 14.15 17.16 13.51
C TYR A 16 13.89 15.91 12.65
N ASN A 17 12.78 15.26 12.91
CA ASN A 17 12.38 14.04 12.20
C ASN A 17 11.86 14.39 10.81
N LEU A 18 12.59 13.99 9.77
CA LEU A 18 12.27 14.26 8.36
C LEU A 18 11.04 13.49 7.86
N VAL A 19 10.60 12.44 8.56
CA VAL A 19 9.43 11.66 8.20
C VAL A 19 8.15 12.25 8.79
N THR A 20 8.17 12.55 10.08
CA THR A 20 7.01 13.14 10.77
C THR A 20 6.92 14.66 10.63
N HIS A 21 8.01 15.31 10.20
CA HIS A 21 8.17 16.76 10.15
C HIS A 21 7.97 17.43 11.52
N GLN A 22 8.44 16.77 12.56
CA GLN A 22 8.34 17.25 13.94
C GLN A 22 9.71 17.20 14.63
N THR A 23 9.94 18.17 15.51
CA THR A 23 11.10 18.13 16.41
C THR A 23 10.82 17.12 17.53
N GLU A 24 11.81 16.31 17.83
CA GLU A 24 11.80 15.35 18.93
C GLU A 24 12.85 15.79 19.95
N VAL A 25 12.55 15.58 21.24
CA VAL A 25 13.42 15.92 22.35
C VAL A 25 13.70 14.69 23.22
N HIS A 26 14.90 14.64 23.76
CA HIS A 26 15.30 13.72 24.82
C HIS A 26 15.89 14.56 25.97
N TRP A 27 15.32 14.40 27.17
CA TRP A 27 15.75 15.13 28.34
C TRP A 27 17.06 14.57 28.88
N LEU A 28 18.05 15.44 29.04
CA LEU A 28 19.28 15.11 29.78
C LEU A 28 18.97 15.12 31.28
N THR A 29 19.12 13.99 31.94
CA THR A 29 18.92 13.90 33.38
C THR A 29 20.24 14.22 34.08
N ASP A 30 20.20 15.00 35.20
CA ASP A 30 21.36 15.35 36.00
C ASP A 30 22.05 14.14 36.71
N PHE A 31 21.37 12.99 36.69
CA PHE A 31 21.90 11.73 37.19
C PHE A 31 22.37 10.92 35.97
N GLY A 32 23.72 10.80 35.89
CA GLY A 32 24.40 10.12 34.79
C GLY A 32 23.58 9.03 34.18
N ASP A 33 23.14 9.31 32.97
CA ASP A 33 22.40 8.33 32.16
C ASP A 33 23.18 7.02 32.20
N ASP A 34 22.59 6.01 32.80
CA ASP A 34 23.08 4.66 32.65
C ASP A 34 23.18 4.43 31.15
N LEU A 35 24.40 4.40 30.58
CA LEU A 35 24.70 4.32 29.16
C LEU A 35 24.04 3.09 28.49
N GLN A 36 23.25 2.31 29.23
CA GLN A 36 22.49 1.17 28.82
C GLN A 36 20.99 1.46 28.54
N GLN A 37 20.47 2.64 28.90
CA GLN A 37 19.09 2.98 28.58
C GLN A 37 18.99 3.62 27.20
N ILE A 38 18.17 3.05 26.33
CA ILE A 38 17.85 3.63 25.01
C ILE A 38 17.19 4.98 25.26
N PRO A 39 17.70 6.10 24.69
CA PRO A 39 17.13 7.42 24.86
C PRO A 39 15.65 7.42 24.49
N GLN A 40 14.78 7.84 25.41
CA GLN A 40 13.37 8.03 25.12
C GLN A 40 13.19 9.37 24.43
N TRP A 41 12.78 9.35 23.16
CA TRP A 41 12.48 10.54 22.38
C TRP A 41 10.99 10.86 22.46
N GLU A 42 10.66 12.11 22.75
CA GLU A 42 9.30 12.62 22.79
C GLU A 42 9.10 13.66 21.69
N ARG A 43 7.94 13.62 21.01
CA ARG A 43 7.59 14.69 20.07
C ARG A 43 7.34 15.98 20.82
N ILE A 44 7.92 17.07 20.34
CA ILE A 44 7.71 18.39 20.94
C ILE A 44 6.22 18.76 20.88
N ASN A 45 5.71 19.35 21.94
CA ASN A 45 4.35 19.82 22.09
C ASN A 45 4.30 21.07 22.94
N ASP A 46 3.13 21.71 23.01
CA ASP A 46 2.95 22.97 23.77
C ASP A 46 3.43 22.86 25.21
N ARG A 47 3.24 21.71 25.86
CA ARG A 47 3.66 21.51 27.25
C ARG A 47 5.19 21.52 27.37
N ILE A 48 5.87 20.85 26.45
CA ILE A 48 7.35 20.80 26.43
C ILE A 48 7.90 22.19 26.11
N GLU A 49 7.39 22.86 25.08
CA GLU A 49 7.79 24.23 24.75
C GLU A 49 7.58 25.19 25.91
N ASN A 50 6.41 25.16 26.55
CA ASN A 50 6.10 25.99 27.70
C ASN A 50 7.02 25.69 28.91
N THR A 51 7.40 24.42 29.10
CA THR A 51 8.31 24.02 30.15
C THR A 51 9.71 24.58 29.90
N LEU A 52 10.24 24.41 28.68
CA LEU A 52 11.53 24.93 28.27
C LEU A 52 11.56 26.48 28.39
N TRP A 53 10.51 27.14 27.87
CA TRP A 53 10.40 28.59 27.97
C TRP A 53 10.35 29.10 29.42
N LYS A 54 9.55 28.45 30.29
CA LYS A 54 9.43 28.77 31.71
C LYS A 54 10.78 28.66 32.40
N GLU A 55 11.55 27.61 32.17
CA GLU A 55 12.86 27.41 32.78
C GLU A 55 13.88 28.46 32.26
N LEU A 56 13.93 28.66 30.95
CA LEU A 56 14.76 29.67 30.31
C LEU A 56 14.45 31.09 30.82
N SER A 57 13.17 31.41 31.03
CA SER A 57 12.73 32.73 31.51
C SER A 57 13.13 33.02 32.97
N LYS A 58 13.50 32.02 33.75
CA LYS A 58 14.09 32.23 35.11
C LYS A 58 15.52 32.73 35.02
N GLU A 59 16.24 32.38 33.97
CA GLU A 59 17.62 32.76 33.79
C GLU A 59 17.75 34.09 33.05
N LYS A 60 16.93 34.29 32.00
CA LYS A 60 16.95 35.51 31.15
C LYS A 60 15.54 35.82 30.65
N PRO A 61 15.16 37.10 30.49
CA PRO A 61 13.90 37.46 29.85
C PRO A 61 13.94 37.13 28.36
N VAL A 62 13.23 36.08 27.95
CA VAL A 62 13.16 35.58 26.57
C VAL A 62 11.72 35.47 26.15
N ARG A 63 11.41 35.86 24.91
CA ARG A 63 10.08 35.66 24.33
C ARG A 63 9.91 34.21 23.88
N MET A 64 8.73 33.63 24.07
CA MET A 64 8.40 32.28 23.57
C MET A 64 8.75 32.14 22.09
N ARG A 65 8.48 33.15 21.29
CA ARG A 65 8.73 33.15 19.85
C ARG A 65 10.22 33.01 19.49
N ASP A 66 11.10 33.55 20.30
CA ASP A 66 12.55 33.44 20.08
C ASP A 66 13.03 32.01 20.33
N LEU A 67 12.47 31.33 21.32
CA LEU A 67 12.69 29.91 21.57
C LEU A 67 12.18 29.05 20.38
N GLN A 68 10.96 29.33 19.91
CA GLN A 68 10.37 28.64 18.78
C GLN A 68 11.18 28.82 17.49
N TYR A 69 11.76 30.01 17.26
CA TYR A 69 12.64 30.24 16.10
C TYR A 69 13.93 29.42 16.18
N VAL A 70 14.51 29.22 17.35
CA VAL A 70 15.70 28.37 17.52
C VAL A 70 15.32 26.90 17.27
N ILE A 71 14.23 26.42 17.87
CA ILE A 71 13.75 25.03 17.72
C ILE A 71 13.37 24.73 16.26
N GLY A 72 12.81 25.69 15.52
CA GLY A 72 12.44 25.56 14.12
C GLY A 72 13.55 25.86 13.11
N SER A 73 14.81 26.03 13.57
CA SER A 73 15.95 26.35 12.72
C SER A 73 16.88 25.14 12.51
N ASP A 74 17.94 25.36 11.73
CA ASP A 74 19.03 24.39 11.50
C ASP A 74 19.89 24.08 12.74
N TYR A 75 19.64 24.78 13.86
CA TYR A 75 20.19 24.42 15.17
C TYR A 75 19.78 22.98 15.56
N VAL A 76 18.58 22.55 15.21
CA VAL A 76 18.10 21.19 15.47
C VAL A 76 18.48 20.29 14.27
N PRO A 77 19.38 19.31 14.46
CA PRO A 77 19.87 18.49 13.37
C PRO A 77 18.76 17.61 12.76
N ALA A 78 18.80 17.48 11.44
CA ALA A 78 17.88 16.62 10.72
C ALA A 78 18.15 15.13 10.99
N TYR A 79 17.10 14.35 11.14
CA TYR A 79 17.13 12.93 11.44
C TYR A 79 16.13 12.18 10.57
N HIS A 80 16.60 11.15 9.86
CA HIS A 80 15.73 10.28 9.08
C HIS A 80 15.71 8.88 9.71
N PRO A 81 14.62 8.45 10.38
CA PRO A 81 14.62 7.24 11.21
C PRO A 81 15.01 5.97 10.44
N PHE A 82 14.49 5.78 9.23
CA PHE A 82 14.76 4.60 8.43
C PHE A 82 16.21 4.56 7.92
N ARG A 83 16.73 5.68 7.41
CA ARG A 83 18.13 5.77 6.95
C ARG A 83 19.09 5.57 8.11
N PHE A 84 18.82 6.21 9.22
CA PHE A 84 19.63 6.03 10.43
C PHE A 84 19.66 4.56 10.87
N TYR A 85 18.48 3.90 10.92
CA TYR A 85 18.41 2.49 11.29
C TYR A 85 19.23 1.61 10.37
N LEU A 86 19.03 1.73 9.05
CA LEU A 86 19.69 0.89 8.04
C LEU A 86 21.21 1.11 7.98
N GLU A 87 21.66 2.35 8.11
CA GLU A 87 23.08 2.73 8.04
C GLU A 87 23.88 2.31 9.28
N HIS A 88 23.20 2.03 10.40
CA HIS A 88 23.82 1.56 11.64
C HIS A 88 23.74 0.04 11.84
N LEU A 89 23.13 -0.69 10.91
CA LEU A 89 23.16 -2.14 10.92
C LEU A 89 24.54 -2.67 10.55
N LEU A 90 24.92 -3.80 11.14
CA LEU A 90 26.11 -4.52 10.71
C LEU A 90 25.91 -5.01 9.26
N PRO A 91 26.95 -4.92 8.42
CA PRO A 91 26.85 -5.40 7.05
C PRO A 91 26.50 -6.88 6.98
N TRP A 92 25.52 -7.22 6.15
CA TRP A 92 25.16 -8.61 5.89
C TRP A 92 26.21 -9.28 4.99
N THR A 93 26.51 -10.54 5.29
CA THR A 93 27.35 -11.43 4.48
C THR A 93 26.60 -12.72 4.17
N GLU A 94 26.96 -13.41 3.09
CA GLU A 94 26.32 -14.67 2.70
C GLU A 94 26.45 -15.77 3.77
N GLU A 95 27.48 -15.72 4.62
CA GLU A 95 27.67 -16.63 5.73
C GLU A 95 26.57 -16.55 6.79
N GLN A 96 25.86 -15.43 6.88
CA GLN A 96 24.73 -15.23 7.79
C GLN A 96 23.42 -15.88 7.30
N GLY A 97 23.44 -16.51 6.10
CA GLY A 97 22.28 -17.17 5.55
C GLY A 97 21.27 -16.22 4.89
N ASP A 98 20.14 -16.78 4.44
CA ASP A 98 19.05 -16.03 3.81
C ASP A 98 17.95 -15.72 4.83
N ASN A 99 18.12 -14.65 5.59
CA ASN A 99 17.19 -14.22 6.64
C ASN A 99 15.80 -13.84 6.08
N ILE A 100 15.72 -13.39 4.84
CA ILE A 100 14.43 -13.09 4.20
C ILE A 100 13.70 -14.38 3.84
N MET A 101 14.43 -15.42 3.42
CA MET A 101 13.87 -16.75 3.22
C MET A 101 13.35 -17.33 4.54
N GLU A 102 14.11 -17.22 5.63
CA GLU A 102 13.67 -17.64 6.96
C GLU A 102 12.40 -16.89 7.40
N LEU A 103 12.34 -15.58 7.18
CA LEU A 103 11.12 -14.82 7.43
C LEU A 103 9.94 -15.35 6.64
N SER A 104 10.15 -15.74 5.36
CA SER A 104 9.05 -16.27 4.54
C SER A 104 8.46 -17.56 5.07
N LEU A 105 9.24 -18.38 5.77
CA LEU A 105 8.77 -19.63 6.37
C LEU A 105 7.85 -19.41 7.58
N SER A 106 7.80 -18.20 8.15
CA SER A 106 6.82 -17.85 9.20
C SER A 106 5.38 -17.72 8.66
N VAL A 107 5.22 -17.72 7.34
CA VAL A 107 3.92 -17.69 6.65
C VAL A 107 3.80 -18.96 5.82
N ASN A 108 2.93 -19.87 6.25
CA ASN A 108 2.60 -21.05 5.48
C ASN A 108 1.53 -20.70 4.44
N VAL A 109 1.95 -20.56 3.17
CA VAL A 109 1.02 -20.29 2.07
C VAL A 109 0.36 -21.59 1.61
N LYS A 110 -0.89 -21.48 1.20
CA LYS A 110 -1.67 -22.60 0.70
C LYS A 110 -1.23 -22.95 -0.73
N GLY A 111 -0.80 -24.18 -0.91
CA GLY A 111 -0.33 -24.70 -2.19
C GLY A 111 0.76 -25.73 -2.02
N ASP A 112 1.60 -25.85 -3.01
CA ASP A 112 2.77 -26.73 -2.99
C ASP A 112 4.06 -25.96 -2.64
N SER A 113 5.20 -26.66 -2.72
CA SER A 113 6.50 -26.06 -2.49
C SER A 113 6.82 -24.91 -3.45
N ASP A 114 6.29 -24.95 -4.67
CA ASP A 114 6.55 -23.92 -5.68
C ASP A 114 5.83 -22.62 -5.32
N GLU A 115 4.61 -22.71 -4.73
CA GLU A 115 3.88 -21.55 -4.22
C GLU A 115 4.61 -20.90 -3.02
N GLN A 116 5.17 -21.70 -2.12
CA GLN A 116 5.98 -21.18 -1.00
C GLN A 116 7.27 -20.50 -1.49
N PHE A 117 7.93 -21.06 -2.51
CA PHE A 117 9.09 -20.41 -3.12
C PHE A 117 8.72 -19.11 -3.83
N LEU A 118 7.59 -19.08 -4.52
CA LEU A 118 7.07 -17.87 -5.17
C LEU A 118 6.79 -16.77 -4.13
N PHE A 119 6.19 -17.13 -3.01
CA PHE A 119 5.99 -16.21 -1.90
C PHE A 119 7.30 -15.63 -1.38
N ALA A 120 8.31 -16.47 -1.15
CA ALA A 120 9.62 -16.03 -0.69
C ALA A 120 10.30 -15.10 -1.72
N GLU A 121 10.22 -15.41 -3.03
CA GLU A 121 10.76 -14.56 -4.10
C GLU A 121 10.07 -13.18 -4.11
N TYR A 122 8.74 -13.15 -4.02
CA TYR A 122 7.97 -11.90 -4.07
C TYR A 122 8.13 -11.10 -2.79
N LEU A 123 8.18 -11.76 -1.63
CA LEU A 123 8.50 -11.12 -0.34
C LEU A 123 9.86 -10.44 -0.39
N LYS A 124 10.89 -11.13 -0.92
CA LYS A 124 12.24 -10.56 -1.08
C LYS A 124 12.24 -9.31 -1.94
N LYS A 125 11.60 -9.35 -3.12
CA LYS A 125 11.47 -8.18 -4.00
C LYS A 125 10.72 -7.04 -3.31
N TRP A 126 9.62 -7.33 -2.65
CA TRP A 126 8.81 -6.35 -1.97
C TRP A 126 9.53 -5.70 -0.79
N LEU A 127 10.27 -6.47 0.03
CA LEU A 127 11.08 -5.96 1.14
C LEU A 127 12.23 -5.08 0.64
N VAL A 128 12.95 -5.51 -0.40
CA VAL A 128 14.05 -4.70 -0.97
C VAL A 128 13.50 -3.42 -1.61
N ALA A 129 12.32 -3.46 -2.25
CA ALA A 129 11.64 -2.26 -2.76
C ALA A 129 11.24 -1.30 -1.63
N MET A 130 10.81 -1.82 -0.48
CA MET A 130 10.48 -1.05 0.72
C MET A 130 11.74 -0.35 1.27
N VAL A 131 12.85 -1.08 1.41
CA VAL A 131 14.12 -0.50 1.81
C VAL A 131 14.61 0.55 0.81
N ALA A 132 14.46 0.29 -0.50
CA ALA A 132 14.81 1.24 -1.54
C ALA A 132 14.01 2.56 -1.44
N SER A 133 12.70 2.49 -1.17
CA SER A 133 11.85 3.68 -0.98
C SER A 133 12.23 4.49 0.27
N TRP A 134 12.79 3.86 1.30
CA TRP A 134 13.29 4.56 2.49
C TRP A 134 14.63 5.25 2.26
N MET A 135 15.45 4.72 1.35
CA MET A 135 16.79 5.22 1.07
C MET A 135 16.85 6.25 -0.06
N ASP A 136 15.96 6.19 -1.04
CA ASP A 136 15.93 7.10 -2.19
C ASP A 136 14.51 7.68 -2.36
N ASP A 137 14.37 8.99 -2.17
CA ASP A 137 13.12 9.74 -2.28
C ASP A 137 12.45 9.67 -3.68
N ARG A 138 13.16 9.17 -4.69
CA ARG A 138 12.66 8.98 -6.06
C ARG A 138 12.08 7.59 -6.30
N VAL A 139 12.28 6.67 -5.36
CA VAL A 139 11.82 5.29 -5.47
C VAL A 139 10.48 5.14 -4.74
N VAL A 140 9.53 4.51 -5.43
CA VAL A 140 8.22 4.15 -4.85
C VAL A 140 8.04 2.65 -4.98
N ASN A 141 7.71 2.00 -3.87
CA ASN A 141 7.28 0.60 -3.90
C ASN A 141 5.83 0.53 -4.40
N ASN A 142 5.65 0.28 -5.68
CA ASN A 142 4.37 0.32 -6.38
C ASN A 142 3.61 -1.02 -6.40
N VAL A 143 4.02 -1.98 -5.60
CA VAL A 143 3.36 -3.28 -5.42
C VAL A 143 2.94 -3.48 -3.97
N MET A 144 1.85 -4.19 -3.78
CA MET A 144 1.27 -4.50 -2.47
C MET A 144 1.33 -5.99 -2.21
N LEU A 145 1.94 -6.39 -1.10
CA LEU A 145 1.88 -7.75 -0.60
C LEU A 145 0.54 -7.97 0.11
N VAL A 146 -0.21 -9.00 -0.28
CA VAL A 146 -1.55 -9.27 0.24
C VAL A 146 -1.63 -10.68 0.81
N LEU A 147 -2.01 -10.80 2.07
CA LEU A 147 -2.24 -12.08 2.73
C LEU A 147 -3.74 -12.31 2.90
N ILE A 148 -4.23 -13.41 2.34
CA ILE A 148 -5.64 -13.78 2.33
C ILE A 148 -5.81 -15.10 3.08
N GLY A 149 -6.82 -15.19 3.94
CA GLY A 149 -7.04 -16.41 4.70
C GLY A 149 -8.01 -16.19 5.87
N PRO A 150 -8.23 -17.20 6.71
CA PRO A 150 -9.22 -17.15 7.76
C PRO A 150 -8.97 -15.99 8.74
N GLN A 151 -10.03 -15.52 9.36
CA GLN A 151 -9.94 -14.54 10.44
C GLN A 151 -9.17 -15.15 11.63
N GLY A 152 -8.33 -14.33 12.27
CA GLY A 152 -7.50 -14.79 13.40
C GLY A 152 -6.16 -15.45 12.99
N ALA A 153 -5.83 -15.56 11.69
CA ALA A 153 -4.58 -16.14 11.20
C ALA A 153 -3.37 -15.19 11.33
N TYR A 154 -3.38 -14.22 12.21
CA TYR A 154 -2.29 -13.27 12.49
C TYR A 154 -1.83 -12.39 11.31
N LYS A 155 -2.57 -12.29 10.20
CA LYS A 155 -2.17 -11.55 8.98
C LYS A 155 -1.73 -10.11 9.28
N THR A 156 -2.62 -9.30 9.86
CA THR A 156 -2.32 -7.90 10.23
C THR A 156 -1.24 -7.81 11.30
N THR A 157 -1.25 -8.73 12.26
CA THR A 157 -0.25 -8.80 13.33
C THR A 157 1.14 -9.07 12.75
N TRP A 158 1.27 -9.96 11.77
CA TRP A 158 2.52 -10.26 11.08
C TRP A 158 3.06 -9.03 10.37
N PHE A 159 2.24 -8.32 9.62
CA PHE A 159 2.63 -7.07 8.98
C PHE A 159 3.05 -5.98 9.98
N ALA A 160 2.31 -5.85 11.09
CA ALA A 160 2.65 -4.88 12.13
C ALA A 160 4.02 -5.16 12.79
N HIS A 161 4.42 -6.43 12.83
CA HIS A 161 5.70 -6.85 13.38
C HIS A 161 6.83 -6.87 12.34
N LEU A 162 6.58 -6.62 11.06
CA LEU A 162 7.66 -6.50 10.08
C LEU A 162 8.60 -5.34 10.41
N LEU A 163 8.06 -4.21 10.87
CA LEU A 163 8.92 -3.11 11.30
C LEU A 163 9.58 -3.44 12.64
N PRO A 164 10.92 -3.22 12.77
CA PRO A 164 11.62 -3.43 14.02
C PRO A 164 11.07 -2.51 15.12
N PRO A 165 11.26 -2.86 16.41
CA PRO A 165 10.68 -2.08 17.52
C PRO A 165 10.94 -0.57 17.44
N GLN A 166 12.13 -0.17 16.97
CA GLN A 166 12.54 1.23 16.83
C GLN A 166 11.78 2.00 15.74
N LEU A 167 11.21 1.28 14.75
CA LEU A 167 10.48 1.85 13.62
C LEU A 167 8.98 1.50 13.65
N ARG A 168 8.51 0.82 14.68
CA ARG A 168 7.14 0.29 14.74
C ARG A 168 6.09 1.40 14.78
N GLU A 169 6.40 2.58 15.27
CA GLU A 169 5.52 3.76 15.23
C GLU A 169 5.20 4.23 13.79
N TYR A 170 6.00 3.84 12.82
CA TYR A 170 5.78 4.15 11.40
C TYR A 170 4.98 3.07 10.66
N PHE A 171 4.33 2.18 11.38
CA PHE A 171 3.32 1.27 10.85
C PHE A 171 1.93 1.90 10.98
N TYR A 172 1.17 1.90 9.90
CA TYR A 172 -0.19 2.42 9.89
C TYR A 172 -1.17 1.35 9.41
N THR A 173 -2.29 1.20 10.11
CA THR A 173 -3.38 0.30 9.70
C THR A 173 -4.60 1.12 9.32
N LYS A 174 -5.11 0.90 8.12
CA LYS A 174 -6.38 1.44 7.67
C LYS A 174 -7.45 0.35 7.72
N THR A 175 -8.37 0.50 8.68
CA THR A 175 -9.45 -0.46 8.95
C THR A 175 -10.75 -0.16 8.20
N ASN A 176 -10.88 1.04 7.64
CA ASN A 176 -12.06 1.42 6.86
C ASN A 176 -11.76 1.30 5.36
N SER A 177 -12.54 0.48 4.68
CA SER A 177 -12.60 0.39 3.22
C SER A 177 -13.12 1.67 2.54
N GLY A 178 -13.33 2.74 3.31
CA GLY A 178 -13.74 4.04 2.81
C GLY A 178 -12.71 4.67 1.87
N MET A 179 -13.17 5.62 1.04
CA MET A 179 -12.36 6.31 0.05
C MET A 179 -11.05 6.83 0.64
N VAL A 180 -9.98 6.75 -0.15
CA VAL A 180 -8.71 7.43 0.12
C VAL A 180 -9.02 8.93 0.28
N SER A 181 -8.81 9.46 1.48
CA SER A 181 -9.02 10.87 1.83
C SER A 181 -7.76 11.69 1.58
N LYS A 182 -7.86 13.02 1.67
CA LYS A 182 -6.66 13.88 1.64
C LYS A 182 -5.72 13.60 2.80
N ASP A 183 -6.25 13.27 3.96
CA ASP A 183 -5.45 12.92 5.14
C ASP A 183 -4.64 11.63 4.90
N ASP A 184 -5.21 10.67 4.16
CA ASP A 184 -4.49 9.45 3.76
C ASP A 184 -3.30 9.76 2.82
N LEU A 185 -3.35 10.83 2.04
CA LEU A 185 -2.22 11.22 1.19
C LEU A 185 -1.02 11.69 2.02
N LEU A 186 -1.25 12.44 3.10
CA LEU A 186 -0.17 12.87 3.99
C LEU A 186 0.49 11.68 4.71
N THR A 187 -0.28 10.63 5.02
CA THR A 187 0.26 9.42 5.65
C THR A 187 1.30 8.72 4.79
N LEU A 188 1.25 8.86 3.45
CA LEU A 188 2.23 8.26 2.53
C LEU A 188 3.67 8.76 2.77
N SER A 189 3.83 9.95 3.29
CA SER A 189 5.15 10.53 3.62
C SER A 189 5.55 10.32 5.08
N GLN A 190 4.61 9.90 5.95
CA GLN A 190 4.78 9.83 7.39
C GLN A 190 4.93 8.41 7.93
N TYR A 191 4.56 7.40 7.13
CA TYR A 191 4.64 6.00 7.52
C TYR A 191 5.51 5.22 6.55
N GLY A 192 6.25 4.23 7.07
CA GLY A 192 7.10 3.36 6.26
C GLY A 192 6.36 2.16 5.68
N LEU A 193 5.30 1.73 6.36
CA LEU A 193 4.46 0.59 5.97
C LEU A 193 3.00 0.85 6.31
N MET A 194 2.13 0.74 5.31
CA MET A 194 0.69 0.92 5.45
C MET A 194 -0.04 -0.38 5.15
N CYS A 195 -0.82 -0.87 6.11
CA CYS A 195 -1.65 -2.05 5.98
C CYS A 195 -3.11 -1.69 5.71
N TRP A 196 -3.67 -2.20 4.62
CA TRP A 196 -5.09 -2.08 4.28
C TRP A 196 -5.80 -3.37 4.65
N GLU A 197 -6.71 -3.28 5.61
CA GLU A 197 -7.50 -4.42 6.04
C GLU A 197 -8.75 -4.58 5.18
N GLU A 198 -9.25 -5.82 5.10
CA GLU A 198 -10.50 -6.17 4.41
C GLU A 198 -10.55 -5.72 2.95
N LEU A 199 -9.44 -5.91 2.20
CA LEU A 199 -9.38 -5.58 0.77
C LEU A 199 -10.51 -6.23 -0.04
N ASP A 200 -10.99 -7.40 0.40
CA ASP A 200 -12.09 -8.14 -0.20
C ASP A 200 -13.47 -7.48 -0.02
N SER A 201 -13.58 -6.50 0.86
CA SER A 201 -14.78 -5.67 1.02
C SER A 201 -14.79 -4.42 0.13
N MET A 202 -13.63 -4.07 -0.48
CA MET A 202 -13.48 -2.87 -1.28
C MET A 202 -14.14 -3.00 -2.65
N GLN A 203 -14.82 -1.94 -3.07
CA GLN A 203 -15.36 -1.85 -4.42
C GLN A 203 -14.27 -1.57 -5.46
N LEU A 204 -14.54 -1.89 -6.74
CA LEU A 204 -13.62 -1.64 -7.85
C LEU A 204 -13.10 -0.19 -7.88
N LYS A 205 -13.95 0.79 -7.63
CA LYS A 205 -13.59 2.22 -7.57
C LYS A 205 -12.52 2.50 -6.51
N GLU A 206 -12.64 1.89 -5.35
CA GLU A 206 -11.72 2.07 -4.23
C GLU A 206 -10.38 1.39 -4.51
N LEU A 207 -10.39 0.17 -5.07
CA LEU A 207 -9.19 -0.53 -5.51
C LEU A 207 -8.43 0.26 -6.59
N ASN A 208 -9.15 0.91 -7.53
CA ASN A 208 -8.54 1.74 -8.55
C ASN A 208 -7.90 3.02 -7.96
N LYS A 209 -8.56 3.66 -7.00
CA LYS A 209 -7.97 4.80 -6.27
C LYS A 209 -6.72 4.36 -5.50
N LEU A 210 -6.77 3.24 -4.81
CA LEU A 210 -5.62 2.70 -4.09
C LEU A 210 -4.44 2.44 -5.04
N LYS A 211 -4.69 1.84 -6.23
CA LYS A 211 -3.66 1.67 -7.26
C LYS A 211 -3.03 2.98 -7.73
N ALA A 212 -3.83 4.03 -7.87
CA ALA A 212 -3.33 5.36 -8.24
C ALA A 212 -2.43 5.94 -7.14
N VAL A 213 -2.86 5.84 -5.88
CA VAL A 213 -2.11 6.30 -4.72
C VAL A 213 -0.79 5.54 -4.55
N MET A 214 -0.78 4.23 -4.72
CA MET A 214 0.43 3.40 -4.65
C MET A 214 1.53 3.82 -5.63
N THR A 215 1.18 4.52 -6.70
CA THR A 215 2.13 4.92 -7.76
C THR A 215 2.44 6.42 -7.76
N MET A 216 1.90 7.19 -6.84
CA MET A 216 2.22 8.61 -6.72
C MET A 216 3.70 8.78 -6.35
N PRO A 217 4.48 9.58 -7.09
CA PRO A 217 5.90 9.74 -6.79
C PRO A 217 6.16 10.65 -5.59
N SER A 218 5.25 11.56 -5.29
CA SER A 218 5.35 12.53 -4.21
C SER A 218 3.98 13.11 -3.87
N ILE A 219 3.87 13.66 -2.68
CA ILE A 219 2.67 14.30 -2.15
C ILE A 219 2.91 15.80 -2.09
N ASN A 220 2.12 16.58 -2.83
CA ASN A 220 2.16 18.04 -2.81
C ASN A 220 0.95 18.58 -2.05
N GLU A 221 1.00 18.46 -0.74
CA GLU A 221 -0.07 18.91 0.14
C GLU A 221 0.49 19.90 1.20
N ARG A 222 -0.37 20.83 1.62
CA ARG A 222 -0.06 21.72 2.71
C ARG A 222 -0.54 21.09 4.01
N ALA A 223 0.39 20.82 4.93
CA ALA A 223 0.03 20.39 6.27
C ALA A 223 -0.85 21.46 6.96
N ALA A 224 -1.71 21.03 7.87
CA ALA A 224 -2.53 21.95 8.65
C ALA A 224 -1.62 23.00 9.35
N TYR A 225 -1.98 24.28 9.19
CA TYR A 225 -1.25 25.44 9.72
C TYR A 225 0.13 25.72 9.10
N ALA A 226 0.62 24.95 8.13
CA ALA A 226 1.84 25.29 7.42
C ALA A 226 1.68 26.52 6.52
N HIS A 227 2.70 27.36 6.41
CA HIS A 227 2.67 28.55 5.56
C HIS A 227 2.91 28.20 4.07
N TYR A 228 3.65 27.13 3.80
CA TYR A 228 4.06 26.74 2.47
C TYR A 228 3.55 25.34 2.09
N HIS A 229 3.35 25.12 0.80
CA HIS A 229 3.20 23.78 0.26
C HIS A 229 4.58 23.10 0.25
N GLU A 230 4.63 21.88 0.70
CA GLU A 230 5.81 21.05 0.66
C GLU A 230 5.59 19.87 -0.27
N ASN A 231 6.58 19.60 -1.11
CA ASN A 231 6.60 18.38 -1.90
C ASN A 231 7.30 17.30 -1.07
N ARG A 232 6.54 16.35 -0.54
CA ARG A 232 7.04 15.28 0.32
C ARG A 232 7.23 14.00 -0.47
N PRO A 233 8.33 13.26 -0.28
CA PRO A 233 8.52 11.99 -0.97
C PRO A 233 7.48 10.96 -0.50
N HIS A 234 7.13 10.03 -1.39
CA HIS A 234 6.31 8.88 -1.06
C HIS A 234 7.19 7.82 -0.40
N LEU A 235 7.10 7.71 0.91
CA LEU A 235 7.90 6.78 1.71
C LEU A 235 7.23 5.41 1.90
N ALA A 236 5.89 5.41 1.98
CA ALA A 236 5.11 4.25 2.38
C ALA A 236 5.20 3.09 1.37
N SER A 237 5.45 1.90 1.85
CA SER A 237 5.12 0.66 1.16
C SER A 237 3.75 0.15 1.61
N PHE A 238 3.12 -0.66 0.76
CA PHE A 238 1.77 -1.16 1.03
C PHE A 238 1.75 -2.65 1.29
N CYS A 239 0.95 -3.04 2.26
CA CYS A 239 0.51 -4.41 2.47
C CYS A 239 -0.99 -4.46 2.70
N GLY A 240 -1.58 -5.63 2.59
CA GLY A 240 -3.01 -5.76 2.78
C GLY A 240 -3.45 -7.14 3.24
N THR A 241 -4.65 -7.18 3.82
CA THR A 241 -5.26 -8.42 4.29
C THR A 241 -6.68 -8.57 3.75
N GLY A 242 -7.10 -9.81 3.56
CA GLY A 242 -8.46 -10.17 3.19
C GLY A 242 -8.85 -11.53 3.75
N ASN A 243 -10.13 -11.83 3.71
CA ASN A 243 -10.66 -13.12 4.14
C ASN A 243 -11.22 -13.93 2.94
N ASN A 244 -11.59 -13.24 1.86
CA ASN A 244 -12.08 -13.89 0.64
C ASN A 244 -10.97 -13.94 -0.42
N VAL A 245 -10.73 -15.13 -0.94
CA VAL A 245 -9.70 -15.37 -1.98
C VAL A 245 -9.98 -14.55 -3.22
N GLN A 246 -11.22 -14.44 -3.64
CA GLN A 246 -11.62 -13.70 -4.84
C GLN A 246 -11.91 -12.24 -4.49
N PHE A 247 -10.91 -11.37 -4.58
CA PHE A 247 -11.04 -9.95 -4.28
C PHE A 247 -10.61 -9.01 -5.42
N LEU A 248 -9.87 -9.52 -6.43
CA LEU A 248 -9.42 -8.71 -7.55
C LEU A 248 -10.53 -8.58 -8.59
N SER A 249 -11.18 -7.43 -8.60
CA SER A 249 -12.28 -7.14 -9.53
C SER A 249 -11.83 -6.50 -10.85
N ASP A 250 -10.57 -6.07 -10.97
CA ASP A 250 -10.02 -5.46 -12.20
C ASP A 250 -8.91 -6.31 -12.82
N PRO A 251 -9.17 -6.97 -13.94
CA PRO A 251 -8.20 -7.82 -14.62
C PRO A 251 -7.07 -7.03 -15.30
N THR A 252 -7.20 -5.71 -15.44
CA THR A 252 -6.21 -4.88 -16.17
C THR A 252 -5.09 -4.35 -15.28
N GLY A 253 -5.28 -4.39 -13.97
CA GLY A 253 -4.36 -3.80 -12.98
C GLY A 253 -3.73 -4.79 -12.01
N THR A 254 -3.80 -6.10 -12.26
CA THR A 254 -3.39 -7.14 -11.30
C THR A 254 -1.90 -7.16 -10.99
N ARG A 255 -1.04 -6.63 -11.87
CA ARG A 255 0.43 -6.58 -11.71
C ARG A 255 0.94 -5.82 -10.47
N ARG A 256 0.06 -5.10 -9.74
CA ARG A 256 0.41 -4.38 -8.52
C ARG A 256 0.14 -5.18 -7.25
N TRP A 257 -0.56 -6.27 -7.37
CA TRP A 257 -0.96 -7.11 -6.25
C TRP A 257 -0.09 -8.35 -6.20
N LEU A 258 0.45 -8.65 -5.04
CA LEU A 258 1.17 -9.88 -4.73
C LEU A 258 0.34 -10.68 -3.72
N PRO A 259 -0.78 -11.27 -4.14
CA PRO A 259 -1.69 -11.97 -3.24
C PRO A 259 -1.22 -13.41 -2.99
N PHE A 260 -1.38 -13.85 -1.74
CA PHE A 260 -1.15 -15.24 -1.34
C PHE A 260 -2.24 -15.68 -0.38
N GLU A 261 -2.80 -16.85 -0.61
CA GLU A 261 -3.69 -17.50 0.35
C GLU A 261 -2.84 -18.19 1.42
N VAL A 262 -3.11 -17.89 2.70
CA VAL A 262 -2.35 -18.42 3.83
C VAL A 262 -3.16 -19.48 4.56
N GLU A 263 -2.51 -20.58 4.93
CA GLU A 263 -3.08 -21.60 5.80
C GLU A 263 -2.92 -21.20 7.27
N ASN A 264 -1.72 -20.82 7.65
CA ASN A 264 -1.40 -20.31 8.98
C ASN A 264 -0.20 -19.37 8.93
N ILE A 265 -0.03 -18.58 9.97
CA ILE A 265 1.10 -17.69 10.19
C ILE A 265 1.58 -17.91 11.62
N ASP A 266 2.88 -18.11 11.80
CA ASP A 266 3.49 -18.18 13.11
C ASP A 266 3.31 -16.86 13.85
N SER A 267 2.91 -16.96 15.13
CA SER A 267 2.69 -15.74 15.91
C SER A 267 4.01 -14.99 16.12
N PRO A 268 4.12 -13.75 15.61
CA PRO A 268 5.34 -12.94 15.78
C PRO A 268 5.63 -12.59 17.25
N MET A 269 4.64 -12.76 18.13
CA MET A 269 4.80 -12.55 19.57
C MET A 269 5.53 -13.72 20.24
N SER A 270 5.35 -14.93 19.69
CA SER A 270 6.02 -16.14 20.20
C SER A 270 7.36 -16.42 19.51
N SER A 271 7.48 -15.98 18.27
CA SER A 271 8.68 -16.16 17.43
C SER A 271 9.08 -14.81 16.83
N PRO A 272 9.81 -13.98 17.57
CA PRO A 272 10.23 -12.66 17.10
C PRO A 272 11.18 -12.79 15.90
N PHE A 273 11.05 -11.86 14.95
CA PHE A 273 11.85 -11.83 13.74
C PHE A 273 13.30 -11.42 14.02
N ASN A 274 14.24 -11.96 13.24
CA ASN A 274 15.61 -11.49 13.19
C ASN A 274 15.70 -10.18 12.39
N TYR A 275 15.29 -9.06 13.01
CA TYR A 275 15.24 -7.75 12.33
C TYR A 275 16.59 -7.32 11.76
N GLU A 276 17.67 -7.49 12.53
CA GLU A 276 19.02 -7.13 12.07
C GLU A 276 19.41 -7.91 10.84
N GLY A 277 19.19 -9.24 10.84
CA GLY A 277 19.48 -10.09 9.70
C GLY A 277 18.65 -9.75 8.47
N ILE A 278 17.33 -9.58 8.63
CA ILE A 278 16.40 -9.26 7.54
C ILE A 278 16.74 -7.93 6.88
N TYR A 279 16.90 -6.87 7.69
CA TYR A 279 17.10 -5.52 7.14
C TYR A 279 18.54 -5.28 6.66
N SER A 280 19.55 -5.88 7.30
CA SER A 280 20.93 -5.84 6.77
C SER A 280 21.03 -6.55 5.43
N GLN A 281 20.37 -7.71 5.27
CA GLN A 281 20.30 -8.41 3.98
C GLN A 281 19.57 -7.60 2.92
N ALA A 282 18.35 -7.07 3.24
CA ALA A 282 17.60 -6.26 2.28
C ALA A 282 18.37 -5.00 1.86
N TYR A 283 19.05 -4.35 2.81
CA TYR A 283 19.89 -3.18 2.54
C TYR A 283 21.12 -3.53 1.71
N ALA A 284 21.80 -4.65 2.00
CA ALA A 284 22.93 -5.13 1.20
C ALA A 284 22.49 -5.44 -0.24
N LEU A 285 21.37 -6.14 -0.43
CA LEU A 285 20.79 -6.42 -1.76
C LEU A 285 20.47 -5.13 -2.52
N TYR A 286 19.85 -4.15 -1.87
CA TYR A 286 19.62 -2.84 -2.47
C TYR A 286 20.92 -2.17 -2.92
N ARG A 287 21.94 -2.14 -2.05
CA ARG A 287 23.27 -1.56 -2.34
C ARG A 287 24.01 -2.27 -3.47
N GLN A 288 23.81 -3.55 -3.64
CA GLN A 288 24.36 -4.39 -4.71
C GLN A 288 23.60 -4.26 -6.03
N GLY A 289 22.51 -3.50 -6.08
CA GLY A 289 21.71 -3.32 -7.29
C GLY A 289 20.76 -4.49 -7.58
N PHE A 290 20.34 -5.22 -6.56
CA PHE A 290 19.32 -6.26 -6.72
C PHE A 290 18.07 -5.70 -7.40
N ARG A 291 17.56 -6.43 -8.42
CA ARG A 291 16.36 -6.02 -9.15
C ARG A 291 15.10 -6.33 -8.35
N TYR A 292 14.61 -5.35 -7.61
CA TYR A 292 13.41 -5.45 -6.80
C TYR A 292 12.11 -5.17 -7.56
N TRP A 293 12.17 -4.67 -8.79
CA TRP A 293 11.00 -4.52 -9.66
C TRP A 293 10.78 -5.75 -10.53
N PHE A 294 9.55 -5.92 -11.03
CA PHE A 294 9.17 -7.04 -11.89
C PHE A 294 9.42 -6.71 -13.35
N ASP A 295 10.12 -7.58 -14.08
CA ASP A 295 10.27 -7.46 -15.52
C ASP A 295 9.03 -7.96 -16.27
N ARG A 296 9.07 -7.87 -17.60
CA ARG A 296 7.93 -8.25 -18.45
C ARG A 296 7.50 -9.72 -18.28
N ASN A 297 8.45 -10.63 -18.14
CA ASN A 297 8.17 -12.06 -17.99
C ASN A 297 7.63 -12.37 -16.60
N GLU A 298 8.19 -11.72 -15.58
CA GLU A 298 7.71 -11.81 -14.20
C GLU A 298 6.29 -11.23 -14.05
N ILE A 299 5.98 -10.12 -14.75
CA ILE A 299 4.63 -9.55 -14.79
C ILE A 299 3.64 -10.53 -15.44
N LEU A 300 4.03 -11.25 -16.49
CA LEU A 300 3.18 -12.28 -17.10
C LEU A 300 2.91 -13.44 -16.13
N ARG A 301 3.94 -13.94 -15.43
CA ARG A 301 3.78 -14.97 -14.39
C ARG A 301 2.90 -14.49 -13.24
N LEU A 302 3.12 -13.27 -12.76
CA LEU A 302 2.30 -12.64 -11.73
C LEU A 302 0.83 -12.51 -12.18
N SER A 303 0.60 -12.11 -13.42
CA SER A 303 -0.78 -12.03 -13.95
C SER A 303 -1.45 -13.39 -14.03
N GLN A 304 -0.73 -14.46 -14.39
CA GLN A 304 -1.24 -15.82 -14.36
C GLN A 304 -1.55 -16.30 -12.94
N HIS A 305 -0.62 -16.07 -12.00
CA HIS A 305 -0.82 -16.38 -10.59
C HIS A 305 -2.06 -15.67 -10.02
N ASN A 306 -2.27 -14.41 -10.37
CA ASN A 306 -3.36 -13.58 -9.86
C ASN A 306 -4.75 -13.99 -10.37
N GLN A 307 -4.86 -14.79 -11.44
CA GLN A 307 -6.15 -15.25 -11.96
C GLN A 307 -7.00 -16.00 -10.92
N GLN A 308 -6.36 -16.72 -9.99
CA GLN A 308 -7.08 -17.44 -8.93
C GLN A 308 -7.73 -16.50 -7.90
N PHE A 309 -7.25 -15.26 -7.82
CA PHE A 309 -7.74 -14.22 -6.91
C PHE A 309 -8.73 -13.25 -7.57
N GLU A 310 -8.97 -13.40 -8.86
CA GLU A 310 -9.93 -12.56 -9.59
C GLU A 310 -11.37 -12.92 -9.23
N THR A 311 -12.18 -11.89 -8.97
CA THR A 311 -13.63 -12.09 -8.82
C THR A 311 -14.25 -12.51 -10.12
N ALA A 312 -15.16 -13.47 -10.06
CA ALA A 312 -15.98 -13.80 -11.22
C ALA A 312 -16.77 -12.56 -11.65
N ARG A 313 -16.56 -12.10 -12.87
CA ARG A 313 -17.31 -10.98 -13.42
C ARG A 313 -18.80 -11.31 -13.44
N SER A 314 -19.62 -10.36 -13.05
CA SER A 314 -21.06 -10.52 -13.20
C SER A 314 -21.43 -10.65 -14.68
N GLU A 315 -22.49 -11.37 -14.98
CA GLU A 315 -22.99 -11.49 -16.35
C GLU A 315 -23.27 -10.11 -16.98
N HIS A 316 -23.68 -9.13 -16.16
CA HIS A 316 -23.95 -7.76 -16.60
C HIS A 316 -22.68 -7.04 -17.05
N GLU A 317 -21.61 -7.13 -16.29
CA GLU A 317 -20.31 -6.52 -16.64
C GLU A 317 -19.71 -7.11 -17.90
N LEU A 318 -19.81 -8.44 -18.05
CA LEU A 318 -19.36 -9.11 -19.26
C LEU A 318 -20.16 -8.69 -20.49
N ILE A 319 -21.49 -8.64 -20.37
CA ILE A 319 -22.34 -8.21 -21.48
C ILE A 319 -21.99 -6.77 -21.84
N ASP A 320 -21.90 -5.88 -20.87
CA ASP A 320 -21.64 -4.46 -21.09
C ASP A 320 -20.24 -4.19 -21.65
N GLU A 321 -19.25 -4.99 -21.30
CA GLU A 321 -17.90 -4.87 -21.86
C GLU A 321 -17.82 -5.26 -23.34
N TYR A 322 -18.46 -6.37 -23.73
CA TYR A 322 -18.29 -6.94 -25.07
C TYR A 322 -19.41 -6.58 -26.05
N PHE A 323 -20.58 -6.20 -25.54
CA PHE A 323 -21.77 -5.96 -26.35
C PHE A 323 -22.44 -4.65 -25.91
N ARG A 324 -23.19 -4.08 -26.85
CA ARG A 324 -24.11 -3.00 -26.61
C ARG A 324 -25.42 -3.20 -27.38
N GLN A 325 -26.44 -2.49 -26.98
CA GLN A 325 -27.67 -2.41 -27.74
C GLN A 325 -27.43 -1.60 -29.01
N PRO A 326 -28.08 -1.99 -30.16
CA PRO A 326 -28.04 -1.18 -31.37
C PRO A 326 -28.72 0.17 -31.15
N VAL A 327 -28.13 1.23 -31.69
CA VAL A 327 -28.65 2.60 -31.59
C VAL A 327 -29.29 3.00 -32.93
N GLY A 328 -30.53 3.44 -32.93
CA GLY A 328 -31.22 3.93 -34.12
C GLY A 328 -31.40 2.88 -35.23
N ILE A 329 -30.91 3.20 -36.44
CA ILE A 329 -31.03 2.34 -37.64
C ILE A 329 -29.91 1.27 -37.70
N GLU A 330 -29.03 1.23 -36.73
CA GLU A 330 -27.90 0.31 -36.70
C GLU A 330 -28.33 -1.16 -36.72
N GLY A 331 -27.71 -1.96 -37.58
CA GLY A 331 -27.93 -3.40 -37.64
C GLY A 331 -27.27 -4.11 -36.45
N GLY A 332 -28.04 -4.94 -35.73
CA GLY A 332 -27.49 -5.85 -34.71
C GLY A 332 -27.66 -7.31 -35.15
N GLU A 333 -26.80 -8.17 -34.61
CA GLU A 333 -26.92 -9.62 -34.82
C GLU A 333 -27.83 -10.24 -33.76
N TYR A 334 -28.68 -11.20 -34.18
CA TYR A 334 -29.50 -12.00 -33.27
C TYR A 334 -28.78 -13.27 -32.86
N LEU A 335 -28.16 -13.28 -31.68
CA LEU A 335 -27.38 -14.39 -31.16
C LEU A 335 -28.07 -15.07 -29.98
N PRO A 336 -28.01 -16.41 -29.86
CA PRO A 336 -28.43 -17.10 -28.65
C PRO A 336 -27.42 -16.85 -27.51
N ALA A 337 -27.88 -16.91 -26.25
CA ALA A 337 -27.03 -16.69 -25.08
C ALA A 337 -25.83 -17.66 -25.02
N SER A 338 -25.93 -18.85 -25.52
CA SER A 338 -24.84 -19.83 -25.64
C SER A 338 -23.72 -19.36 -26.57
N VAL A 339 -24.06 -18.71 -27.67
CA VAL A 339 -23.06 -18.13 -28.59
C VAL A 339 -22.45 -16.88 -28.00
N ILE A 340 -23.26 -16.02 -27.36
CA ILE A 340 -22.76 -14.85 -26.66
C ILE A 340 -21.74 -15.27 -25.57
N LEU A 341 -22.04 -16.32 -24.79
CA LEU A 341 -21.13 -16.89 -23.80
C LEU A 341 -19.80 -17.34 -24.40
N GLN A 342 -19.80 -18.02 -25.54
CA GLN A 342 -18.58 -18.41 -26.24
C GLN A 342 -17.75 -17.22 -26.70
N LEU A 343 -18.41 -16.13 -27.10
CA LEU A 343 -17.76 -14.91 -27.61
C LEU A 343 -17.09 -14.07 -26.52
N VAL A 344 -17.57 -14.14 -25.28
CA VAL A 344 -16.96 -13.44 -24.13
C VAL A 344 -15.82 -14.24 -23.48
N GLY A 345 -15.36 -15.33 -24.10
CA GLY A 345 -14.24 -16.15 -23.59
C GLY A 345 -14.66 -17.30 -22.66
N GLY A 346 -15.88 -17.76 -22.79
CA GLY A 346 -16.64 -18.59 -21.86
C GLY A 346 -16.24 -20.04 -21.63
N THR A 347 -15.01 -20.46 -21.86
CA THR A 347 -14.57 -21.82 -21.46
C THR A 347 -13.91 -21.89 -20.08
N ASN A 348 -13.50 -20.76 -19.51
CA ASN A 348 -12.81 -20.70 -18.21
C ASN A 348 -13.63 -20.07 -17.08
N MET A 349 -14.90 -19.72 -17.30
CA MET A 349 -15.74 -19.08 -16.28
C MET A 349 -16.57 -20.12 -15.55
N LYS A 350 -16.12 -20.59 -14.41
CA LYS A 350 -16.75 -21.66 -13.62
C LYS A 350 -18.20 -21.38 -13.22
N ASP A 351 -18.62 -20.11 -13.14
CA ASP A 351 -19.91 -19.71 -12.55
C ASP A 351 -20.91 -19.09 -13.54
N ILE A 352 -20.51 -18.78 -14.78
CA ILE A 352 -21.39 -18.19 -15.79
C ILE A 352 -21.87 -19.26 -16.76
N ASN A 353 -23.19 -19.33 -16.90
CA ASN A 353 -23.81 -20.22 -17.89
C ASN A 353 -24.77 -19.44 -18.79
N ALA A 354 -25.12 -20.06 -19.92
CA ALA A 354 -26.01 -19.46 -20.93
C ALA A 354 -27.38 -19.04 -20.36
N THR A 355 -27.88 -19.71 -19.32
CA THR A 355 -29.15 -19.38 -18.67
C THR A 355 -29.05 -18.11 -17.86
N LYS A 356 -28.00 -17.97 -17.05
CA LYS A 356 -27.74 -16.74 -16.27
C LYS A 356 -27.49 -15.55 -17.21
N LEU A 357 -26.66 -15.75 -18.24
CA LEU A 357 -26.35 -14.72 -19.23
C LEU A 357 -27.62 -14.27 -19.98
N GLY A 358 -28.53 -15.20 -20.34
CA GLY A 358 -29.80 -14.88 -20.95
C GLY A 358 -30.74 -14.08 -20.03
N ARG A 359 -30.75 -14.36 -18.73
CA ARG A 359 -31.48 -13.55 -17.75
C ARG A 359 -30.92 -12.13 -17.65
N ALA A 360 -29.60 -12.00 -17.60
CA ALA A 360 -28.92 -10.72 -17.57
C ALA A 360 -29.20 -9.87 -18.82
N LEU A 361 -29.09 -10.45 -20.02
CA LEU A 361 -29.45 -9.77 -21.28
C LEU A 361 -30.90 -9.28 -21.30
N THR A 362 -31.82 -10.06 -20.73
CA THR A 362 -33.23 -9.64 -20.59
C THR A 362 -33.39 -8.49 -19.60
N ALA A 363 -32.72 -8.57 -18.44
CA ALA A 363 -32.74 -7.52 -17.42
C ALA A 363 -32.11 -6.21 -17.91
N MET A 364 -31.09 -6.29 -18.75
CA MET A 364 -30.45 -5.12 -19.38
C MET A 364 -31.26 -4.56 -20.57
N GLY A 365 -32.41 -5.14 -20.89
CA GLY A 365 -33.32 -4.63 -21.94
C GLY A 365 -32.91 -4.92 -23.35
N PHE A 366 -32.05 -5.93 -23.60
CA PHE A 366 -31.72 -6.33 -24.97
C PHE A 366 -32.96 -6.91 -25.68
N GLU A 367 -33.25 -6.41 -26.90
CA GLU A 367 -34.33 -6.90 -27.73
C GLU A 367 -34.13 -8.40 -28.00
N SER A 368 -35.19 -9.20 -27.86
CA SER A 368 -35.09 -10.66 -28.13
C SER A 368 -36.23 -11.18 -29.01
N LYS A 369 -35.91 -12.22 -29.79
CA LYS A 369 -36.90 -12.95 -30.57
C LYS A 369 -36.72 -14.46 -30.45
N MET A 370 -37.82 -15.20 -30.60
CA MET A 370 -37.78 -16.66 -30.68
C MET A 370 -37.56 -17.09 -32.13
N THR A 371 -36.57 -17.93 -32.34
CA THR A 371 -36.32 -18.53 -33.67
C THR A 371 -36.05 -20.03 -33.50
N ARG A 372 -36.89 -20.87 -34.06
CA ARG A 372 -36.80 -22.35 -33.96
C ARG A 372 -36.68 -22.83 -32.51
N GLY A 373 -37.49 -22.27 -31.60
CA GLY A 373 -37.51 -22.64 -30.18
C GLY A 373 -36.34 -22.07 -29.33
N ILE A 374 -35.41 -21.29 -29.90
CA ILE A 374 -34.28 -20.70 -29.21
C ILE A 374 -34.46 -19.19 -29.13
N ARG A 375 -34.34 -18.62 -27.91
CA ARG A 375 -34.34 -17.17 -27.70
C ARG A 375 -33.02 -16.60 -28.17
N ARG A 376 -33.05 -15.58 -29.01
CA ARG A 376 -31.92 -14.88 -29.57
C ARG A 376 -32.02 -13.40 -29.18
N TYR A 377 -30.89 -12.79 -28.77
CA TYR A 377 -30.81 -11.40 -28.35
C TYR A 377 -30.15 -10.57 -29.44
N ARG A 378 -30.67 -9.38 -29.70
CA ARG A 378 -30.12 -8.45 -30.67
C ARG A 378 -28.97 -7.69 -30.03
N VAL A 379 -27.75 -7.92 -30.47
CA VAL A 379 -26.52 -7.39 -29.91
C VAL A 379 -25.67 -6.78 -31.01
N VAL A 380 -24.90 -5.75 -30.64
CA VAL A 380 -23.79 -5.19 -31.43
C VAL A 380 -22.52 -5.47 -30.67
N ARG A 381 -21.55 -6.10 -31.30
CA ARG A 381 -20.24 -6.36 -30.71
C ARG A 381 -19.44 -5.06 -30.65
N ARG A 382 -18.84 -4.78 -29.53
CA ARG A 382 -17.86 -3.69 -29.42
C ARG A 382 -16.57 -4.08 -30.13
N SER A 383 -16.01 -3.17 -30.91
CA SER A 383 -14.65 -3.30 -31.43
C SER A 383 -13.61 -3.18 -30.29
N THR A 384 -12.39 -3.60 -30.55
CA THR A 384 -11.30 -3.48 -29.57
C THR A 384 -11.10 -2.02 -29.10
N SER A 385 -11.25 -1.06 -30.01
CA SER A 385 -11.16 0.37 -29.70
C SER A 385 -12.34 0.86 -28.83
N GLU A 386 -13.56 0.41 -29.12
CA GLU A 386 -14.75 0.72 -28.30
C GLU A 386 -14.66 0.09 -26.92
N MET A 387 -14.15 -1.14 -26.80
CA MET A 387 -13.89 -1.77 -25.49
C MET A 387 -12.88 -0.99 -24.66
N GLN A 388 -11.82 -0.51 -25.29
CA GLN A 388 -10.82 0.34 -24.61
C GLN A 388 -11.41 1.69 -24.17
N GLN A 389 -12.19 2.35 -25.04
CA GLN A 389 -12.89 3.59 -24.70
C GLN A 389 -13.93 3.38 -23.60
N HIS A 390 -14.70 2.30 -23.67
CA HIS A 390 -15.69 1.98 -22.65
C HIS A 390 -15.06 1.74 -21.28
N ARG A 391 -13.94 1.03 -21.22
CA ARG A 391 -13.12 0.88 -20.00
C ARG A 391 -12.58 2.22 -19.48
N GLN A 392 -12.17 3.12 -20.36
CA GLN A 392 -11.70 4.46 -19.99
C GLN A 392 -12.85 5.33 -19.47
N LEU A 393 -14.03 5.28 -20.09
CA LEU A 393 -15.21 6.03 -19.65
C LEU A 393 -15.74 5.51 -18.30
N GLN A 394 -15.78 4.20 -18.08
CA GLN A 394 -16.10 3.64 -16.78
C GLN A 394 -15.11 4.12 -15.68
N ASN A 395 -13.85 4.34 -16.06
CA ASN A 395 -12.84 4.92 -15.15
C ASN A 395 -13.04 6.44 -14.96
N VAL A 396 -13.49 7.18 -15.97
CA VAL A 396 -13.72 8.64 -15.91
C VAL A 396 -15.06 8.98 -15.22
N ASP A 397 -16.12 8.25 -15.46
CA ASP A 397 -17.39 8.39 -14.70
C ASP A 397 -17.18 8.08 -13.21
N LEU A 398 -16.18 7.26 -12.92
CA LEU A 398 -15.69 7.03 -11.57
C LEU A 398 -14.90 8.24 -11.01
N GLU A 399 -14.31 9.08 -11.86
CA GLU A 399 -13.58 10.30 -11.46
C GLU A 399 -14.51 11.54 -11.34
N SER A 400 -15.56 11.62 -12.14
CA SER A 400 -16.45 12.80 -12.20
C SER A 400 -17.68 12.73 -11.24
N GLY A 401 -17.94 11.61 -10.60
CA GLY A 401 -19.05 11.43 -9.65
C GLY A 401 -18.88 12.09 -8.28
N GLY A 402 -18.05 13.11 -8.15
CA GLY A 402 -17.69 13.78 -6.90
C GLY A 402 -18.03 15.26 -6.79
N VAL A 403 -19.00 15.79 -7.57
CA VAL A 403 -19.51 17.15 -7.36
C VAL A 403 -21.02 17.14 -7.55
N VAL A 404 -21.77 16.88 -6.50
CA VAL A 404 -23.12 17.43 -6.30
C VAL A 404 -23.24 17.76 -4.82
N GLU A 405 -23.30 19.08 -4.54
CA GLU A 405 -23.75 19.88 -3.40
C GLU A 405 -23.79 19.25 -1.98
#